data_c9a112057900bae828ce5d343213e170
#
_entry.id   c9a112057900bae828ce5d343213e170
#
_cell.length_a   1.000
_cell.length_b   1.000
_cell.length_c   1.000
_cell.angle_alpha   90.00
_cell.angle_beta   90.00
_cell.angle_gamma   90.00
#
_symmetry.space_group_name_H-M   'P 1'
#
loop_
_entity.id
_entity.type
_entity.pdbx_description
1 polymer ?
#
loop_
_entity_poly.entity_id
_entity_poly.type
_entity_poly.pdbx_seq_one_letter_code
_entity_poly.pdbx_strand_id
1 'polypeptide(L)'
;MQSNCHVCERSFEVRFRYQVREEDGQYVYVCSTGCQQRLLLGADGVHACDTCGSTFEIEFPYQMSVSDGSRQYYCTTECRERGQQRQSQVGLLRAAPKRIAVFNHKGGPGKTTTSINLAAGLAESGRRVLLIDADGQGNVGASLGIRGQRSLYHVLVDGAKASEVAVPVREGLDVLTSNETLAAAELFLAERPNRDRIMRERLGDACRDYDTVVLDCAPALSLMNQNAMVYADSVVVPVACDYLSLVGVKQVLRTIRNVRDLLQHDVELLGVLPTFFDVRTRISREAILTLRQHFEGRCYDPIRINTKLREAPSAKQTIFE
;
A
#
# COMPACT_ATOMS: atom_id res chain seq x y z
N MET A 1 -4.41 -33.64 -42.27
CA MET A 1 -3.62 -32.54 -42.91
C MET A 1 -2.19 -32.71 -42.46
N GLN A 2 -1.23 -32.86 -43.36
CA GLN A 2 0.19 -32.91 -43.02
C GLN A 2 0.71 -31.48 -42.87
N SER A 3 1.46 -31.22 -41.80
CA SER A 3 2.09 -29.94 -41.51
C SER A 3 3.45 -30.13 -40.83
N ASN A 4 4.30 -29.13 -40.91
CA ASN A 4 5.58 -29.12 -40.20
C ASN A 4 5.43 -28.45 -38.84
N CYS A 5 6.05 -29.03 -37.81
CA CYS A 5 6.04 -28.47 -36.46
C CYS A 5 6.88 -27.19 -36.41
N HIS A 6 6.31 -26.12 -35.95
CA HIS A 6 6.98 -24.80 -35.81
C HIS A 6 8.17 -24.84 -34.83
N VAL A 7 8.18 -25.79 -33.90
CA VAL A 7 9.21 -25.86 -32.81
C VAL A 7 10.34 -26.85 -33.12
N CYS A 8 10.04 -28.02 -33.71
CA CYS A 8 11.05 -29.05 -33.98
C CYS A 8 11.16 -29.45 -35.47
N GLU A 9 10.48 -28.73 -36.34
CA GLU A 9 10.49 -28.87 -37.81
C GLU A 9 10.06 -30.24 -38.37
N ARG A 10 9.70 -31.21 -37.51
CA ARG A 10 9.23 -32.52 -37.92
C ARG A 10 7.91 -32.43 -38.67
N SER A 11 7.79 -33.15 -39.79
CA SER A 11 6.52 -33.33 -40.46
C SER A 11 5.61 -34.26 -39.67
N PHE A 12 4.34 -33.90 -39.48
CA PHE A 12 3.37 -34.67 -38.73
C PHE A 12 1.95 -34.47 -39.29
N GLU A 13 1.05 -35.39 -38.94
CA GLU A 13 -0.36 -35.27 -39.27
C GLU A 13 -1.10 -34.60 -38.13
N VAL A 14 -1.81 -33.52 -38.43
CA VAL A 14 -2.65 -32.81 -37.45
C VAL A 14 -3.88 -33.66 -37.14
N ARG A 15 -3.99 -34.12 -35.90
CA ARG A 15 -5.08 -34.99 -35.41
C ARG A 15 -5.84 -34.38 -34.23
N PHE A 16 -5.22 -33.46 -33.50
CA PHE A 16 -5.78 -32.91 -32.27
C PHE A 16 -5.85 -31.39 -32.33
N ARG A 17 -6.87 -30.82 -31.67
CA ARG A 17 -7.12 -29.38 -31.64
C ARG A 17 -5.95 -28.58 -31.05
N TYR A 18 -5.22 -29.10 -30.09
CA TYR A 18 -4.07 -28.43 -29.47
C TYR A 18 -2.87 -28.29 -30.42
N GLN A 19 -2.85 -29.01 -31.50
CA GLN A 19 -1.77 -28.99 -32.52
C GLN A 19 -1.85 -27.79 -33.44
N VAL A 20 -2.93 -27.01 -33.37
CA VAL A 20 -3.16 -25.83 -34.21
C VAL A 20 -3.49 -24.66 -33.33
N ARG A 21 -2.81 -23.55 -33.54
CA ARG A 21 -3.07 -22.27 -32.87
C ARG A 21 -3.06 -21.16 -33.92
N GLU A 22 -3.92 -20.16 -33.72
CA GLU A 22 -3.91 -18.93 -34.49
C GLU A 22 -3.17 -17.85 -33.69
N GLU A 23 -2.10 -17.28 -34.28
CA GLU A 23 -1.33 -16.18 -33.74
C GLU A 23 -1.21 -15.11 -34.83
N ASP A 24 -1.63 -13.89 -34.56
CA ASP A 24 -1.58 -12.73 -35.45
C ASP A 24 -2.16 -13.01 -36.88
N GLY A 25 -3.24 -13.81 -36.95
CA GLY A 25 -3.90 -14.17 -38.19
C GLY A 25 -3.21 -15.27 -38.99
N GLN A 26 -2.18 -15.92 -38.44
CA GLN A 26 -1.50 -17.07 -39.05
C GLN A 26 -1.68 -18.34 -38.20
N TYR A 27 -1.75 -19.50 -38.86
CA TYR A 27 -1.86 -20.80 -38.18
C TYR A 27 -0.47 -21.36 -37.88
N VAL A 28 -0.18 -21.59 -36.60
CA VAL A 28 1.04 -22.24 -36.13
C VAL A 28 0.73 -23.69 -35.74
N TYR A 29 1.55 -24.63 -36.21
CA TYR A 29 1.35 -26.06 -36.01
C TYR A 29 2.41 -26.67 -35.10
N VAL A 30 2.01 -27.53 -34.17
CA VAL A 30 2.90 -28.20 -33.20
C VAL A 30 2.62 -29.71 -33.17
N CYS A 31 3.67 -30.53 -33.21
CA CYS A 31 3.51 -31.99 -33.35
C CYS A 31 3.10 -32.69 -32.04
N SER A 32 3.37 -32.08 -30.86
CA SER A 32 3.13 -32.66 -29.56
C SER A 32 2.80 -31.59 -28.53
N THR A 33 2.25 -32.01 -27.38
CA THR A 33 2.04 -31.14 -26.22
C THR A 33 3.34 -30.51 -25.69
N GLY A 34 4.47 -31.25 -25.77
CA GLY A 34 5.79 -30.70 -25.46
C GLY A 34 6.22 -29.57 -26.40
N CYS A 35 5.98 -29.70 -27.70
CA CYS A 35 6.23 -28.61 -28.67
C CYS A 35 5.26 -27.43 -28.46
N GLN A 36 4.00 -27.71 -28.12
CA GLN A 36 3.04 -26.66 -27.77
C GLN A 36 3.52 -25.86 -26.54
N GLN A 37 4.01 -26.56 -25.52
CA GLN A 37 4.54 -25.91 -24.32
C GLN A 37 5.78 -25.06 -24.63
N ARG A 38 6.72 -25.57 -25.44
CA ARG A 38 7.89 -24.80 -25.87
C ARG A 38 7.50 -23.54 -26.64
N LEU A 39 6.52 -23.62 -27.54
CA LEU A 39 5.99 -22.47 -28.26
C LEU A 39 5.39 -21.42 -27.30
N LEU A 40 4.56 -21.86 -26.35
CA LEU A 40 3.91 -21.00 -25.36
C LEU A 40 4.91 -20.35 -24.39
N LEU A 41 6.00 -21.04 -24.08
CA LEU A 41 7.01 -20.61 -23.11
C LEU A 41 8.07 -19.69 -23.72
N GLY A 42 8.10 -19.55 -25.07
CA GLY A 42 9.11 -18.73 -25.75
C GLY A 42 10.53 -19.27 -25.51
N ALA A 43 10.73 -20.57 -25.68
CA ALA A 43 11.95 -21.28 -25.35
C ALA A 43 13.00 -21.20 -26.47
N ASP A 44 13.46 -20.02 -26.77
CA ASP A 44 14.65 -19.80 -27.58
C ASP A 44 15.79 -19.34 -26.67
N GLY A 45 16.35 -20.24 -25.85
CA GLY A 45 17.54 -19.84 -25.14
C GLY A 45 17.91 -20.61 -23.88
N VAL A 46 19.16 -20.53 -23.56
CA VAL A 46 19.76 -20.96 -22.31
C VAL A 46 19.35 -19.96 -21.22
N HIS A 47 18.69 -20.42 -20.17
CA HIS A 47 18.28 -19.61 -19.03
C HIS A 47 19.18 -19.85 -17.83
N ALA A 48 19.42 -18.79 -17.03
CA ALA A 48 20.11 -18.92 -15.76
C ALA A 48 19.08 -19.32 -14.68
N CYS A 49 19.45 -20.30 -13.87
CA CYS A 49 18.62 -20.72 -12.74
C CYS A 49 18.61 -19.65 -11.64
N ASP A 50 17.42 -19.16 -11.25
CA ASP A 50 17.27 -18.12 -10.22
C ASP A 50 17.72 -18.58 -8.81
N THR A 51 17.91 -19.89 -8.62
CA THR A 51 18.36 -20.45 -7.32
C THR A 51 19.86 -20.69 -7.24
N CYS A 52 20.47 -21.26 -8.29
CA CYS A 52 21.90 -21.66 -8.26
C CYS A 52 22.77 -20.97 -9.30
N GLY A 53 22.21 -20.17 -10.22
CA GLY A 53 22.92 -19.46 -11.27
C GLY A 53 23.38 -20.32 -12.45
N SER A 54 23.19 -21.66 -12.42
CA SER A 54 23.55 -22.55 -13.52
C SER A 54 22.71 -22.27 -14.75
N THR A 55 23.32 -22.29 -15.92
CA THR A 55 22.63 -22.14 -17.21
C THR A 55 22.05 -23.48 -17.66
N PHE A 56 20.84 -23.47 -18.22
CA PHE A 56 20.13 -24.67 -18.68
C PHE A 56 19.11 -24.31 -19.75
N GLU A 57 18.70 -25.31 -20.53
CA GLU A 57 17.58 -25.20 -21.45
C GLU A 57 16.30 -25.71 -20.79
N ILE A 58 15.14 -25.08 -21.08
CA ILE A 58 13.86 -25.49 -20.52
C ILE A 58 13.37 -26.75 -21.25
N GLU A 59 13.40 -27.88 -20.56
CA GLU A 59 12.90 -29.16 -21.05
C GLU A 59 11.54 -29.55 -20.42
N PHE A 60 11.28 -29.08 -19.21
CA PHE A 60 10.11 -29.46 -18.43
C PHE A 60 9.31 -28.25 -17.92
N PRO A 61 7.97 -28.39 -17.79
CA PRO A 61 7.11 -27.30 -17.34
C PRO A 61 7.46 -26.75 -15.94
N TYR A 62 8.01 -27.59 -15.05
CA TYR A 62 8.38 -27.16 -13.69
C TYR A 62 9.59 -26.21 -13.67
N GLN A 63 10.36 -26.15 -14.76
CA GLN A 63 11.57 -25.31 -14.86
C GLN A 63 11.25 -23.83 -15.05
N MET A 64 9.99 -23.48 -15.22
CA MET A 64 9.52 -22.10 -15.27
C MET A 64 8.30 -21.91 -14.38
N SER A 65 8.27 -20.81 -13.65
CA SER A 65 7.07 -20.32 -12.96
C SER A 65 6.85 -18.84 -13.25
N VAL A 66 5.61 -18.39 -13.11
CA VAL A 66 5.26 -16.96 -13.21
C VAL A 66 4.75 -16.53 -11.84
N SER A 67 5.43 -15.54 -11.24
CA SER A 67 5.04 -14.95 -9.97
C SER A 67 5.10 -13.43 -10.12
N ASP A 68 4.03 -12.74 -9.72
CA ASP A 68 3.91 -11.28 -9.77
C ASP A 68 4.24 -10.66 -11.15
N GLY A 69 3.87 -11.37 -12.23
CA GLY A 69 4.13 -10.93 -13.59
C GLY A 69 5.56 -11.12 -14.09
N SER A 70 6.47 -11.65 -13.26
CA SER A 70 7.84 -12.01 -13.62
C SER A 70 7.98 -13.51 -13.85
N ARG A 71 8.82 -13.89 -14.82
CA ARG A 71 9.16 -15.29 -15.10
C ARG A 71 10.38 -15.68 -14.28
N GLN A 72 10.32 -16.85 -13.65
CA GLN A 72 11.40 -17.44 -12.86
C GLN A 72 11.78 -18.79 -13.45
N TYR A 73 13.08 -19.09 -13.47
CA TYR A 73 13.65 -20.25 -14.13
C TYR A 73 14.43 -21.13 -13.15
N TYR A 74 14.23 -22.46 -13.21
CA TYR A 74 14.82 -23.42 -12.29
C TYR A 74 15.40 -24.61 -13.05
N CYS A 75 16.68 -24.93 -12.85
CA CYS A 75 17.34 -26.03 -13.57
C CYS A 75 16.83 -27.42 -13.12
N THR A 76 16.44 -27.57 -11.84
CA THR A 76 15.90 -28.81 -11.26
C THR A 76 14.69 -28.54 -10.36
N THR A 77 13.96 -29.60 -9.99
CA THR A 77 12.88 -29.57 -9.00
C THR A 77 13.37 -29.10 -7.65
N GLU A 78 14.56 -29.56 -7.21
CA GLU A 78 15.17 -29.13 -5.95
C GLU A 78 15.52 -27.63 -5.96
N CYS A 79 16.00 -27.11 -7.08
CA CYS A 79 16.23 -25.66 -7.23
C CYS A 79 14.93 -24.87 -7.15
N ARG A 80 13.85 -25.39 -7.75
CA ARG A 80 12.51 -24.79 -7.63
C ARG A 80 12.02 -24.78 -6.18
N GLU A 81 12.09 -25.90 -5.49
CA GLU A 81 11.67 -26.04 -4.09
C GLU A 81 12.49 -25.10 -3.18
N ARG A 82 13.82 -25.07 -3.35
CA ARG A 82 14.70 -24.16 -2.59
C ARG A 82 14.40 -22.68 -2.91
N GLY A 83 14.14 -22.34 -4.17
CA GLY A 83 13.75 -21.00 -4.59
C GLY A 83 12.43 -20.57 -3.96
N GLN A 84 11.42 -21.45 -4.02
CA GLN A 84 10.13 -21.23 -3.39
C GLN A 84 10.21 -21.17 -1.87
N GLN A 85 11.03 -22.04 -1.23
CA GLN A 85 11.28 -21.99 0.21
C GLN A 85 12.00 -20.70 0.63
N ARG A 86 12.99 -20.23 -0.14
CA ARG A 86 13.64 -18.94 0.10
C ARG A 86 12.66 -17.77 -0.02
N GLN A 87 11.81 -17.78 -1.05
CA GLN A 87 10.76 -16.76 -1.21
C GLN A 87 9.73 -16.83 -0.07
N SER A 88 9.31 -18.01 0.32
CA SER A 88 8.41 -18.23 1.47
C SER A 88 9.07 -17.82 2.79
N GLN A 89 10.35 -18.09 2.99
CA GLN A 89 11.09 -17.68 4.19
C GLN A 89 11.35 -16.16 4.20
N VAL A 90 11.66 -15.53 3.08
CA VAL A 90 11.77 -14.08 2.98
C VAL A 90 10.41 -13.40 3.19
N GLY A 91 9.32 -14.00 2.70
CA GLY A 91 7.96 -13.54 2.97
C GLY A 91 7.48 -13.79 4.41
N LEU A 92 7.95 -14.88 5.07
CA LEU A 92 7.64 -15.18 6.46
C LEU A 92 8.50 -14.41 7.47
N LEU A 93 9.67 -13.88 7.07
CA LEU A 93 10.55 -13.09 7.93
C LEU A 93 10.22 -11.60 7.94
N ARG A 94 9.41 -11.10 7.01
CA ARG A 94 8.86 -9.74 7.09
C ARG A 94 7.52 -9.79 7.80
N ALA A 95 7.49 -9.30 9.04
CA ALA A 95 6.25 -9.00 9.71
C ALA A 95 5.38 -8.11 8.80
N ALA A 96 4.08 -8.37 8.75
CA ALA A 96 3.16 -7.51 8.00
C ALA A 96 3.37 -6.05 8.41
N PRO A 97 3.33 -5.09 7.48
CA PRO A 97 3.56 -3.69 7.79
C PRO A 97 2.56 -3.21 8.85
N LYS A 98 3.03 -2.39 9.78
CA LYS A 98 2.13 -1.69 10.70
C LYS A 98 1.39 -0.58 9.94
N ARG A 99 0.07 -0.59 9.94
CA ARG A 99 -0.77 0.37 9.24
C ARG A 99 -1.41 1.30 10.26
N ILE A 100 -1.04 2.57 10.22
CA ILE A 100 -1.41 3.59 11.21
C ILE A 100 -2.26 4.65 10.52
N ALA A 101 -3.53 4.79 10.88
CA ALA A 101 -4.35 5.91 10.44
C ALA A 101 -4.18 7.09 11.39
N VAL A 102 -3.99 8.28 10.84
CA VAL A 102 -4.00 9.54 11.59
C VAL A 102 -5.36 10.20 11.37
N PHE A 103 -6.23 10.13 12.36
CA PHE A 103 -7.63 10.50 12.20
C PHE A 103 -8.18 11.33 13.33
N ASN A 104 -8.97 12.35 13.00
CA ASN A 104 -9.87 13.09 13.89
C ASN A 104 -10.97 13.74 13.06
N HIS A 105 -12.21 13.71 13.55
CA HIS A 105 -13.37 14.34 12.92
C HIS A 105 -13.24 15.87 12.80
N LYS A 106 -12.48 16.51 13.70
CA LYS A 106 -12.29 17.94 13.69
C LYS A 106 -11.27 18.35 12.61
N GLY A 107 -11.55 19.42 11.89
CA GLY A 107 -10.58 20.09 11.04
C GLY A 107 -9.56 20.84 11.91
N GLY A 108 -8.29 20.91 11.49
CA GLY A 108 -7.27 21.75 12.10
C GLY A 108 -6.46 21.18 13.28
N PRO A 109 -6.66 19.96 13.84
CA PRO A 109 -5.84 19.47 14.95
C PRO A 109 -4.44 19.00 14.52
N GLY A 110 -4.06 19.20 13.26
CA GLY A 110 -2.73 18.85 12.74
C GLY A 110 -2.61 17.41 12.20
N LYS A 111 -3.67 16.81 11.65
CA LYS A 111 -3.63 15.45 11.06
C LYS A 111 -2.52 15.32 10.03
N THR A 112 -2.58 16.09 8.95
CA THR A 112 -1.60 16.04 7.85
C THR A 112 -0.18 16.34 8.34
N THR A 113 -0.01 17.35 9.19
CA THR A 113 1.29 17.65 9.81
C THR A 113 1.81 16.47 10.61
N THR A 114 0.94 15.80 11.37
CA THR A 114 1.30 14.61 12.14
C THR A 114 1.66 13.45 11.21
N SER A 115 0.85 13.18 10.17
CA SER A 115 1.06 12.11 9.21
C SER A 115 2.41 12.24 8.50
N ILE A 116 2.71 13.43 7.98
CA ILE A 116 3.96 13.71 7.27
C ILE A 116 5.16 13.53 8.21
N ASN A 117 5.14 14.15 9.38
CA ASN A 117 6.29 14.12 10.28
C ASN A 117 6.44 12.76 10.99
N LEU A 118 5.35 12.04 11.25
CA LEU A 118 5.42 10.65 11.72
C LEU A 118 6.09 9.75 10.68
N ALA A 119 5.65 9.84 9.43
CA ALA A 119 6.21 9.05 8.33
C ALA A 119 7.70 9.38 8.10
N ALA A 120 8.06 10.67 8.10
CA ALA A 120 9.44 11.11 7.96
C ALA A 120 10.32 10.64 9.13
N GLY A 121 9.87 10.78 10.37
CA GLY A 121 10.64 10.33 11.56
C GLY A 121 10.82 8.81 11.61
N LEU A 122 9.83 8.04 11.13
CA LEU A 122 9.98 6.59 11.00
C LEU A 122 11.01 6.23 9.91
N ALA A 123 11.01 6.95 8.78
CA ALA A 123 12.02 6.76 7.73
C ALA A 123 13.43 7.12 8.22
N GLU A 124 13.61 8.23 8.93
CA GLU A 124 14.85 8.62 9.61
C GLU A 124 15.37 7.54 10.58
N SER A 125 14.45 6.77 11.18
CA SER A 125 14.81 5.64 12.04
C SER A 125 15.18 4.36 11.27
N GLY A 126 15.34 4.43 9.94
CA GLY A 126 15.73 3.33 9.07
C GLY A 126 14.58 2.42 8.63
N ARG A 127 13.33 2.81 8.83
CA ARG A 127 12.16 2.05 8.35
C ARG A 127 11.81 2.46 6.92
N ARG A 128 11.28 1.52 6.17
CA ARG A 128 10.65 1.82 4.88
C ARG A 128 9.19 2.14 5.11
N VAL A 129 8.80 3.34 4.75
CA VAL A 129 7.49 3.92 5.07
C VAL A 129 6.75 4.30 3.78
N LEU A 130 5.48 3.92 3.70
CA LEU A 130 4.55 4.46 2.71
C LEU A 130 3.60 5.42 3.42
N LEU A 131 3.59 6.68 3.00
CA LEU A 131 2.60 7.66 3.42
C LEU A 131 1.50 7.74 2.35
N ILE A 132 0.26 7.46 2.75
CA ILE A 132 -0.91 7.50 1.86
C ILE A 132 -1.76 8.72 2.22
N ASP A 133 -1.99 9.60 1.27
CA ASP A 133 -2.94 10.70 1.38
C ASP A 133 -4.36 10.19 1.04
N ALA A 134 -5.20 10.04 2.04
CA ALA A 134 -6.60 9.62 1.90
C ALA A 134 -7.58 10.81 1.99
N ASP A 135 -7.07 12.05 1.95
CA ASP A 135 -7.87 13.28 1.87
C ASP A 135 -7.87 13.82 0.44
N GLY A 136 -9.05 13.99 -0.17
CA GLY A 136 -9.20 14.55 -1.52
C GLY A 136 -8.69 16.00 -1.65
N GLN A 137 -8.32 16.66 -0.55
CA GLN A 137 -7.69 17.98 -0.59
C GLN A 137 -6.21 17.91 -1.02
N GLY A 138 -5.56 16.75 -1.02
CA GLY A 138 -4.19 16.56 -1.49
C GLY A 138 -3.14 17.32 -0.68
N ASN A 139 -3.38 17.51 0.62
CA ASN A 139 -2.55 18.36 1.48
C ASN A 139 -1.15 17.77 1.72
N VAL A 140 -0.99 16.43 1.68
CA VAL A 140 0.32 15.78 1.78
C VAL A 140 1.18 16.15 0.59
N GLY A 141 0.67 15.97 -0.64
CA GLY A 141 1.37 16.33 -1.87
C GLY A 141 1.72 17.82 -1.92
N ALA A 142 0.76 18.68 -1.55
CA ALA A 142 0.96 20.12 -1.49
C ALA A 142 2.06 20.53 -0.49
N SER A 143 2.09 19.90 0.69
CA SER A 143 3.06 20.18 1.76
C SER A 143 4.48 19.75 1.40
N LEU A 144 4.64 18.64 0.65
CA LEU A 144 5.93 18.09 0.27
C LEU A 144 6.39 18.53 -1.13
N GLY A 145 5.57 19.34 -1.84
CA GLY A 145 5.89 19.78 -3.20
C GLY A 145 5.81 18.69 -4.26
N ILE A 146 5.06 17.62 -4.00
CA ILE A 146 4.94 16.46 -4.88
C ILE A 146 3.74 16.66 -5.81
N ARG A 147 3.97 16.42 -7.10
CA ARG A 147 2.91 16.35 -8.11
C ARG A 147 3.04 15.04 -8.85
N GLY A 148 2.33 14.00 -8.37
CA GLY A 148 2.23 12.73 -9.07
C GLY A 148 1.32 12.85 -10.31
N GLN A 149 1.68 12.20 -11.41
CA GLN A 149 0.79 12.06 -12.58
C GLN A 149 -0.40 11.15 -12.26
N ARG A 150 -0.20 10.20 -11.36
CA ARG A 150 -1.21 9.28 -10.82
C ARG A 150 -1.36 9.50 -9.31
N SER A 151 -2.50 9.09 -8.77
CA SER A 151 -2.87 9.29 -7.37
C SER A 151 -3.54 8.03 -6.79
N LEU A 152 -3.93 8.07 -5.55
CA LEU A 152 -4.70 7.02 -4.88
C LEU A 152 -5.97 6.64 -5.67
N TYR A 153 -6.58 7.57 -6.39
CA TYR A 153 -7.70 7.29 -7.30
C TYR A 153 -7.36 6.16 -8.28
N HIS A 154 -6.23 6.24 -8.97
CA HIS A 154 -5.83 5.24 -9.98
C HIS A 154 -5.58 3.86 -9.37
N VAL A 155 -5.12 3.81 -8.12
CA VAL A 155 -4.98 2.53 -7.41
C VAL A 155 -6.34 1.93 -7.08
N LEU A 156 -7.26 2.73 -6.54
CA LEU A 156 -8.55 2.25 -6.06
C LEU A 156 -9.54 1.95 -7.17
N VAL A 157 -9.59 2.79 -8.21
CA VAL A 157 -10.57 2.72 -9.29
C VAL A 157 -10.02 1.96 -10.50
N ASP A 158 -8.85 2.37 -11.01
CA ASP A 158 -8.26 1.80 -12.23
C ASP A 158 -7.45 0.52 -11.98
N GLY A 159 -7.16 0.20 -10.70
CA GLY A 159 -6.39 -0.99 -10.33
C GLY A 159 -4.90 -0.88 -10.59
N ALA A 160 -4.36 0.33 -10.69
CA ALA A 160 -2.93 0.56 -10.80
C ALA A 160 -2.20 0.03 -9.55
N LYS A 161 -1.00 -0.50 -9.72
CA LYS A 161 -0.19 -0.96 -8.58
C LYS A 161 0.28 0.24 -7.77
N ALA A 162 0.18 0.16 -6.45
CA ALA A 162 0.64 1.25 -5.57
C ALA A 162 2.14 1.56 -5.77
N SER A 163 2.97 0.55 -6.03
CA SER A 163 4.40 0.72 -6.35
C SER A 163 4.69 1.49 -7.64
N GLU A 164 3.74 1.54 -8.59
CA GLU A 164 3.86 2.30 -9.84
C GLU A 164 3.37 3.74 -9.68
N VAL A 165 2.60 4.01 -8.63
CA VAL A 165 1.95 5.32 -8.38
C VAL A 165 2.64 6.08 -7.25
N ALA A 166 3.18 5.36 -6.26
CA ALA A 166 3.92 5.96 -5.15
C ALA A 166 5.16 6.71 -5.65
N VAL A 167 5.40 7.89 -5.10
CA VAL A 167 6.52 8.76 -5.45
C VAL A 167 7.54 8.72 -4.33
N PRO A 168 8.80 8.33 -4.60
CA PRO A 168 9.86 8.43 -3.61
C PRO A 168 10.17 9.89 -3.29
N VAL A 169 10.16 10.25 -2.01
CA VAL A 169 10.35 11.64 -1.54
C VAL A 169 11.71 11.82 -0.89
N ARG A 170 12.11 10.82 -0.12
CA ARG A 170 13.42 10.75 0.55
C ARG A 170 13.78 9.30 0.82
N GLU A 171 14.97 9.07 1.30
CA GLU A 171 15.39 7.73 1.70
C GLU A 171 14.41 7.14 2.72
N GLY A 172 13.91 5.94 2.42
CA GLY A 172 12.95 5.23 3.26
C GLY A 172 11.51 5.76 3.26
N LEU A 173 11.16 6.82 2.50
CA LEU A 173 9.82 7.38 2.46
C LEU A 173 9.28 7.53 1.04
N ASP A 174 8.25 6.79 0.73
CA ASP A 174 7.44 6.95 -0.48
C ASP A 174 6.07 7.54 -0.12
N VAL A 175 5.48 8.29 -1.05
CA VAL A 175 4.18 8.95 -0.87
C VAL A 175 3.23 8.57 -1.99
N LEU A 176 2.08 8.05 -1.63
CA LEU A 176 0.93 7.86 -2.51
C LEU A 176 0.00 9.07 -2.35
N THR A 177 0.09 9.97 -3.32
CA THR A 177 -0.62 11.26 -3.26
C THR A 177 -2.11 11.13 -3.55
N SER A 178 -2.86 12.15 -3.18
CA SER A 178 -4.27 12.35 -3.51
C SER A 178 -4.49 13.71 -4.18
N ASN A 179 -5.67 13.89 -4.71
CA ASN A 179 -6.19 15.15 -5.25
C ASN A 179 -7.72 15.10 -5.29
N GLU A 180 -8.34 16.12 -5.88
CA GLU A 180 -9.80 16.26 -6.02
C GLU A 180 -10.49 15.08 -6.72
N THR A 181 -9.77 14.31 -7.56
CA THR A 181 -10.35 13.12 -8.22
C THR A 181 -10.74 12.02 -7.22
N LEU A 182 -10.20 12.05 -5.99
CA LEU A 182 -10.57 11.09 -4.96
C LEU A 182 -12.06 11.20 -4.57
N ALA A 183 -12.66 12.38 -4.67
CA ALA A 183 -14.10 12.56 -4.49
C ALA A 183 -14.90 11.81 -5.56
N ALA A 184 -14.41 11.77 -6.79
CA ALA A 184 -15.02 10.95 -7.85
C ALA A 184 -14.86 9.45 -7.56
N ALA A 185 -13.76 9.01 -6.95
CA ALA A 185 -13.59 7.62 -6.53
C ALA A 185 -14.70 7.19 -5.56
N GLU A 186 -15.11 8.04 -4.62
CA GLU A 186 -16.20 7.72 -3.68
C GLU A 186 -17.51 7.42 -4.41
N LEU A 187 -17.82 8.15 -5.48
CA LEU A 187 -19.00 7.91 -6.30
C LEU A 187 -18.92 6.57 -7.04
N PHE A 188 -17.78 6.29 -7.68
CA PHE A 188 -17.56 5.02 -8.39
C PHE A 188 -17.57 3.80 -7.46
N LEU A 189 -17.06 3.96 -6.26
CA LEU A 189 -16.96 2.87 -5.30
C LEU A 189 -18.27 2.66 -4.52
N ALA A 190 -19.13 3.67 -4.44
CA ALA A 190 -20.38 3.61 -3.66
C ALA A 190 -21.31 2.45 -4.04
N GLU A 191 -21.33 2.06 -5.31
CA GLU A 191 -22.17 0.98 -5.85
C GLU A 191 -21.47 -0.41 -5.81
N ARG A 192 -20.19 -0.48 -5.43
CA ARG A 192 -19.47 -1.75 -5.39
C ARG A 192 -19.81 -2.57 -4.14
N PRO A 193 -19.94 -3.90 -4.28
CA PRO A 193 -19.95 -4.78 -3.11
C PRO A 193 -18.61 -4.62 -2.36
N ASN A 194 -18.64 -4.70 -1.04
CA ASN A 194 -17.45 -4.54 -0.16
C ASN A 194 -16.74 -3.18 -0.32
N ARG A 195 -17.47 -2.13 -0.68
CA ARG A 195 -16.96 -0.77 -0.92
C ARG A 195 -16.10 -0.21 0.21
N ASP A 196 -16.31 -0.66 1.43
CA ASP A 196 -15.56 -0.31 2.63
C ASP A 196 -14.18 -1.00 2.72
N ARG A 197 -13.89 -2.01 1.88
CA ARG A 197 -12.67 -2.85 1.91
C ARG A 197 -11.79 -2.71 0.68
N ILE A 198 -12.14 -1.85 -0.26
CA ILE A 198 -11.42 -1.72 -1.53
C ILE A 198 -9.96 -1.29 -1.32
N MET A 199 -9.70 -0.39 -0.37
CA MET A 199 -8.32 0.00 -0.03
C MET A 199 -7.52 -1.21 0.46
N ARG A 200 -8.10 -2.06 1.29
CA ARG A 200 -7.46 -3.30 1.76
C ARG A 200 -7.21 -4.29 0.63
N GLU A 201 -8.15 -4.43 -0.30
CA GLU A 201 -8.01 -5.32 -1.46
C GLU A 201 -6.92 -4.82 -2.41
N ARG A 202 -6.87 -3.51 -2.68
CA ARG A 202 -5.95 -2.91 -3.65
C ARG A 202 -4.53 -2.70 -3.13
N LEU A 203 -4.36 -2.46 -1.83
CA LEU A 203 -3.08 -2.15 -1.20
C LEU A 203 -2.47 -3.34 -0.43
N GLY A 204 -3.24 -4.42 -0.21
CA GLY A 204 -2.83 -5.52 0.68
C GLY A 204 -1.46 -6.11 0.34
N ASP A 205 -1.19 -6.42 -0.91
CA ASP A 205 0.07 -7.00 -1.35
C ASP A 205 1.14 -5.95 -1.69
N ALA A 206 0.73 -4.81 -2.23
CA ALA A 206 1.63 -3.75 -2.66
C ALA A 206 2.40 -3.09 -1.50
N CYS A 207 1.88 -3.22 -0.27
CA CYS A 207 2.50 -2.63 0.91
C CYS A 207 3.45 -3.56 1.66
N ARG A 208 3.66 -4.79 1.19
CA ARG A 208 4.62 -5.75 1.79
C ARG A 208 6.08 -5.28 1.72
N ASP A 209 6.37 -4.37 0.81
CA ASP A 209 7.71 -3.79 0.69
C ASP A 209 8.03 -2.73 1.74
N TYR A 210 7.03 -2.31 2.52
CA TYR A 210 7.18 -1.32 3.58
C TYR A 210 7.11 -1.95 4.97
N ASP A 211 7.76 -1.34 5.94
CA ASP A 211 7.70 -1.74 7.35
C ASP A 211 6.53 -1.06 8.08
N THR A 212 6.14 0.12 7.57
CA THR A 212 5.02 0.90 8.11
C THR A 212 4.27 1.62 6.99
N VAL A 213 2.95 1.65 7.11
CA VAL A 213 2.07 2.48 6.27
C VAL A 213 1.39 3.52 7.17
N VAL A 214 1.49 4.78 6.82
CA VAL A 214 0.80 5.88 7.49
C VAL A 214 -0.29 6.42 6.57
N LEU A 215 -1.52 6.56 7.08
CA LEU A 215 -2.66 7.10 6.32
C LEU A 215 -3.04 8.46 6.87
N ASP A 216 -2.97 9.49 6.03
CA ASP A 216 -3.53 10.81 6.34
C ASP A 216 -5.02 10.86 5.99
N CYS A 217 -5.88 10.96 6.99
CA CYS A 217 -7.33 10.86 6.83
C CYS A 217 -8.00 12.22 6.80
N ALA A 218 -9.03 12.37 5.96
CA ALA A 218 -9.90 13.55 5.96
C ALA A 218 -10.69 13.70 7.28
N PRO A 219 -11.18 14.90 7.62
CA PRO A 219 -12.00 15.09 8.83
C PRO A 219 -13.42 14.50 8.72
N ALA A 220 -13.91 14.25 7.50
CA ALA A 220 -15.28 13.77 7.26
C ALA A 220 -15.40 12.25 7.44
N LEU A 221 -16.59 11.77 7.79
CA LEU A 221 -16.96 10.35 7.75
C LEU A 221 -17.32 9.95 6.31
N SER A 222 -16.33 9.95 5.43
CA SER A 222 -16.48 9.56 4.04
C SER A 222 -16.26 8.06 3.83
N LEU A 223 -16.58 7.57 2.64
CA LEU A 223 -16.27 6.20 2.24
C LEU A 223 -14.74 5.95 2.25
N MET A 224 -13.93 6.97 1.89
CA MET A 224 -12.47 6.87 1.95
C MET A 224 -11.97 6.68 3.38
N ASN A 225 -12.52 7.43 4.35
CA ASN A 225 -12.15 7.23 5.74
C ASN A 225 -12.59 5.87 6.30
N GLN A 226 -13.75 5.35 5.88
CA GLN A 226 -14.16 3.97 6.21
C GLN A 226 -13.13 2.97 5.65
N ASN A 227 -12.72 3.12 4.40
CA ASN A 227 -11.68 2.30 3.79
C ASN A 227 -10.34 2.41 4.52
N ALA A 228 -9.90 3.62 4.87
CA ALA A 228 -8.67 3.84 5.61
C ALA A 228 -8.70 3.16 6.99
N MET A 229 -9.84 3.26 7.71
CA MET A 229 -10.01 2.62 9.02
C MET A 229 -10.08 1.10 8.94
N VAL A 230 -10.71 0.52 7.90
CA VAL A 230 -10.75 -0.94 7.66
C VAL A 230 -9.40 -1.47 7.17
N TYR A 231 -8.58 -0.63 6.57
CA TYR A 231 -7.23 -0.98 6.15
C TYR A 231 -6.20 -0.86 7.29
N ALA A 232 -6.37 0.10 8.20
CA ALA A 232 -5.46 0.36 9.31
C ALA A 232 -5.56 -0.71 10.42
N ASP A 233 -4.43 -0.96 11.08
CA ASP A 233 -4.38 -1.80 12.30
C ASP A 233 -4.60 -0.93 13.55
N SER A 234 -4.21 0.34 13.48
CA SER A 234 -4.29 1.26 14.62
C SER A 234 -4.50 2.70 14.19
N VAL A 235 -4.97 3.50 15.15
CA VAL A 235 -5.27 4.93 14.96
C VAL A 235 -4.51 5.80 15.93
N VAL A 236 -3.84 6.82 15.42
CA VAL A 236 -3.33 7.97 16.21
C VAL A 236 -4.32 9.11 16.06
N VAL A 237 -4.68 9.73 17.18
CA VAL A 237 -5.66 10.81 17.23
C VAL A 237 -4.99 12.11 17.64
N PRO A 238 -4.63 13.00 16.69
CA PRO A 238 -4.16 14.34 17.02
C PRO A 238 -5.31 15.17 17.63
N VAL A 239 -5.07 15.81 18.77
CA VAL A 239 -6.08 16.59 19.50
C VAL A 239 -5.48 17.94 19.90
N ALA A 240 -6.04 19.03 19.37
CA ALA A 240 -5.61 20.34 19.82
C ALA A 240 -5.94 20.54 21.31
N CYS A 241 -5.03 21.21 22.03
CA CYS A 241 -5.19 21.47 23.46
C CYS A 241 -6.19 22.61 23.74
N ASP A 242 -7.42 22.42 23.25
CA ASP A 242 -8.58 23.30 23.48
C ASP A 242 -9.79 22.51 24.00
N TYR A 243 -10.76 23.19 24.60
CA TYR A 243 -11.94 22.58 25.20
C TYR A 243 -12.79 21.77 24.21
N LEU A 244 -13.01 22.32 23.00
CA LEU A 244 -13.85 21.68 21.98
C LEU A 244 -13.21 20.43 21.39
N SER A 245 -11.90 20.34 21.40
CA SER A 245 -11.16 19.20 20.88
C SER A 245 -11.30 17.96 21.76
N LEU A 246 -11.46 18.13 23.07
CA LEU A 246 -11.74 17.02 24.00
C LEU A 246 -13.07 16.32 23.68
N VAL A 247 -14.08 17.07 23.23
CA VAL A 247 -15.37 16.52 22.80
C VAL A 247 -15.20 15.66 21.53
N GLY A 248 -14.33 16.10 20.60
CA GLY A 248 -14.04 15.37 19.35
C GLY A 248 -13.45 13.98 19.56
N VAL A 249 -12.68 13.76 20.63
CA VAL A 249 -12.10 12.44 20.92
C VAL A 249 -13.17 11.38 21.16
N LYS A 250 -14.26 11.73 21.85
CA LYS A 250 -15.39 10.80 22.07
C LYS A 250 -16.00 10.32 20.74
N GLN A 251 -16.06 11.18 19.73
CA GLN A 251 -16.54 10.81 18.39
C GLN A 251 -15.59 9.85 17.70
N VAL A 252 -14.28 10.05 17.81
CA VAL A 252 -13.30 9.12 17.25
C VAL A 252 -13.40 7.74 17.89
N LEU A 253 -13.54 7.66 19.22
CA LEU A 253 -13.74 6.38 19.91
C LEU A 253 -15.06 5.68 19.51
N ARG A 254 -16.09 6.45 19.22
CA ARG A 254 -17.34 5.90 18.66
C ARG A 254 -17.11 5.34 17.26
N THR A 255 -16.36 6.05 16.41
CA THR A 255 -16.01 5.57 15.07
C THR A 255 -15.21 4.28 15.12
N ILE A 256 -14.19 4.19 15.98
CA ILE A 256 -13.40 2.96 16.19
C ILE A 256 -14.32 1.79 16.58
N ARG A 257 -15.26 2.01 17.51
CA ARG A 257 -16.25 0.99 17.89
C ARG A 257 -17.16 0.60 16.73
N ASN A 258 -17.66 1.57 15.98
CA ASN A 258 -18.52 1.30 14.82
C ASN A 258 -17.78 0.49 13.74
N VAL A 259 -16.50 0.77 13.48
CA VAL A 259 -15.68 -0.02 12.56
C VAL A 259 -15.58 -1.47 13.04
N ARG A 260 -15.33 -1.68 14.32
CA ARG A 260 -15.29 -3.02 14.91
C ARG A 260 -16.62 -3.74 14.80
N ASP A 261 -17.70 -3.11 15.24
CA ASP A 261 -19.00 -3.75 15.40
C ASP A 261 -19.75 -3.94 14.06
N LEU A 262 -19.66 -2.95 13.15
CA LEU A 262 -20.41 -2.95 11.89
C LEU A 262 -19.60 -3.48 10.71
N LEU A 263 -18.30 -3.19 10.66
CA LEU A 263 -17.43 -3.59 9.55
C LEU A 263 -16.56 -4.82 9.87
N GLN A 264 -16.73 -5.40 11.08
CA GLN A 264 -16.05 -6.61 11.53
C GLN A 264 -14.51 -6.51 11.33
N HIS A 265 -13.96 -5.35 11.72
CA HIS A 265 -12.53 -5.10 11.63
C HIS A 265 -11.99 -4.49 12.93
N ASP A 266 -11.00 -5.18 13.52
CA ASP A 266 -10.36 -4.73 14.75
C ASP A 266 -9.29 -3.68 14.44
N VAL A 267 -9.67 -2.42 14.57
CA VAL A 267 -8.75 -1.28 14.58
C VAL A 267 -8.60 -0.78 16.01
N GLU A 268 -7.37 -0.59 16.46
CA GLU A 268 -7.08 -0.21 17.83
C GLU A 268 -6.74 1.29 17.96
N LEU A 269 -7.05 1.89 19.10
CA LEU A 269 -6.49 3.19 19.46
C LEU A 269 -5.02 3.01 19.84
N LEU A 270 -4.10 3.46 18.98
CA LEU A 270 -2.67 3.47 19.29
C LEU A 270 -2.35 4.53 20.35
N GLY A 271 -2.93 5.72 20.21
CA GLY A 271 -2.82 6.75 21.20
C GLY A 271 -3.40 8.09 20.77
N VAL A 272 -3.50 9.00 21.74
CA VAL A 272 -3.91 10.38 21.55
C VAL A 272 -2.67 11.26 21.59
N LEU A 273 -2.50 12.10 20.56
CA LEU A 273 -1.40 13.05 20.44
C LEU A 273 -1.91 14.47 20.70
N PRO A 274 -1.66 15.06 21.87
CA PRO A 274 -2.01 16.45 22.12
C PRO A 274 -1.16 17.37 21.23
N THR A 275 -1.81 18.29 20.53
CA THR A 275 -1.17 19.24 19.61
C THR A 275 -1.47 20.68 20.02
N PHE A 276 -0.74 21.64 19.46
CA PHE A 276 -0.89 23.07 19.75
C PHE A 276 -0.83 23.40 21.24
N PHE A 277 0.01 22.68 21.97
CA PHE A 277 0.17 22.92 23.41
C PHE A 277 0.89 24.24 23.70
N ASP A 278 0.25 25.13 24.43
CA ASP A 278 0.85 26.33 24.96
C ASP A 278 0.92 26.24 26.51
N VAL A 279 2.14 26.09 27.05
CA VAL A 279 2.40 25.96 28.49
C VAL A 279 1.92 27.17 29.28
N ARG A 280 1.79 28.34 28.65
CA ARG A 280 1.37 29.60 29.31
C ARG A 280 -0.12 29.63 29.61
N THR A 281 -0.92 28.87 28.84
CA THR A 281 -2.39 28.91 28.95
C THR A 281 -2.88 27.85 29.97
N ARG A 282 -3.85 28.23 30.79
CA ARG A 282 -4.50 27.33 31.74
C ARG A 282 -5.25 26.23 31.02
N ILE A 283 -5.96 26.58 29.91
CA ILE A 283 -6.78 25.63 29.15
C ILE A 283 -5.95 24.50 28.54
N SER A 284 -4.76 24.78 28.01
CA SER A 284 -3.89 23.74 27.46
C SER A 284 -3.40 22.77 28.53
N ARG A 285 -3.08 23.28 29.74
CA ARG A 285 -2.67 22.45 30.88
C ARG A 285 -3.80 21.54 31.35
N GLU A 286 -5.01 22.10 31.50
CA GLU A 286 -6.20 21.33 31.88
C GLU A 286 -6.56 20.28 30.84
N ALA A 287 -6.45 20.61 29.55
CA ALA A 287 -6.68 19.64 28.44
C ALA A 287 -5.72 18.44 28.55
N ILE A 288 -4.42 18.67 28.76
CA ILE A 288 -3.44 17.60 28.94
C ILE A 288 -3.76 16.72 30.14
N LEU A 289 -4.10 17.32 31.28
CA LEU A 289 -4.46 16.54 32.48
C LEU A 289 -5.67 15.66 32.22
N THR A 290 -6.70 16.21 31.57
CA THR A 290 -7.91 15.48 31.22
C THR A 290 -7.61 14.33 30.23
N LEU A 291 -6.78 14.57 29.20
CA LEU A 291 -6.40 13.53 28.25
C LEU A 291 -5.59 12.43 28.92
N ARG A 292 -4.61 12.76 29.75
CA ARG A 292 -3.81 11.76 30.48
C ARG A 292 -4.66 10.91 31.40
N GLN A 293 -5.63 11.55 32.09
CA GLN A 293 -6.54 10.83 32.98
C GLN A 293 -7.47 9.86 32.24
N HIS A 294 -7.94 10.21 31.03
CA HIS A 294 -8.86 9.36 30.25
C HIS A 294 -8.16 8.33 29.38
N PHE A 295 -6.91 8.58 29.00
CA PHE A 295 -6.12 7.74 28.09
C PHE A 295 -4.82 7.29 28.74
N GLU A 296 -4.90 6.82 29.96
CA GLU A 296 -3.77 6.32 30.72
C GLU A 296 -2.90 5.36 29.91
N GLY A 297 -1.58 5.66 29.80
CA GLY A 297 -0.64 4.90 28.97
C GLY A 297 -0.78 5.07 27.45
N ARG A 298 -1.84 5.75 26.95
CA ARG A 298 -2.06 6.01 25.52
C ARG A 298 -2.13 7.50 25.16
N CYS A 299 -1.73 8.37 26.06
CA CYS A 299 -1.59 9.81 25.81
C CYS A 299 -0.11 10.15 25.64
N TYR A 300 0.26 10.54 24.42
CA TYR A 300 1.63 10.94 24.09
C TYR A 300 1.99 12.30 24.71
N ASP A 301 3.27 12.61 24.74
CA ASP A 301 3.74 13.93 25.13
C ASP A 301 3.25 14.99 24.12
N PRO A 302 2.88 16.19 24.60
CA PRO A 302 2.25 17.19 23.76
C PRO A 302 3.23 17.85 22.79
N ILE A 303 2.78 18.03 21.57
CA ILE A 303 3.46 18.86 20.57
C ILE A 303 3.13 20.33 20.85
N ARG A 304 4.16 21.10 21.17
CA ARG A 304 4.02 22.55 21.43
C ARG A 304 3.69 23.32 20.16
N ILE A 305 3.07 24.48 20.31
CA ILE A 305 2.97 25.45 19.23
C ILE A 305 4.38 25.80 18.76
N ASN A 306 4.64 25.58 17.48
CA ASN A 306 5.95 25.81 16.87
C ASN A 306 5.77 26.42 15.48
N THR A 307 6.44 27.55 15.22
CA THR A 307 6.41 28.22 13.93
C THR A 307 7.06 27.37 12.83
N LYS A 308 8.10 26.60 13.13
CA LYS A 308 8.76 25.72 12.19
C LYS A 308 7.82 24.68 11.57
N LEU A 309 6.90 24.12 12.37
CA LEU A 309 5.86 23.21 11.86
C LEU A 309 4.87 23.87 10.89
N ARG A 310 4.71 25.21 10.97
CA ARG A 310 3.86 25.97 10.04
C ARG A 310 4.62 26.43 8.79
N GLU A 311 5.91 26.70 8.93
CA GLU A 311 6.79 27.17 7.87
C GLU A 311 7.26 26.01 6.95
N ALA A 312 7.54 24.83 7.49
CA ALA A 312 8.05 23.67 6.77
C ALA A 312 7.27 23.34 5.49
N PRO A 313 5.91 23.30 5.47
CA PRO A 313 5.17 23.06 4.23
C PRO A 313 5.40 24.11 3.15
N SER A 314 5.63 25.38 3.51
CA SER A 314 5.92 26.43 2.52
C SER A 314 7.30 26.25 1.88
N ALA A 315 8.23 25.66 2.63
CA ALA A 315 9.56 25.29 2.14
C ALA A 315 9.59 23.88 1.48
N LYS A 316 8.44 23.15 1.44
CA LYS A 316 8.35 21.78 0.93
C LYS A 316 9.21 20.78 1.74
N GLN A 317 9.32 21.01 3.02
CA GLN A 317 10.16 20.28 3.96
C GLN A 317 9.34 19.65 5.08
N THR A 318 9.93 18.70 5.79
CA THR A 318 9.44 18.21 7.07
C THR A 318 10.20 18.93 8.21
N ILE A 319 9.88 18.60 9.47
CA ILE A 319 10.58 19.15 10.63
C ILE A 319 12.03 18.64 10.75
N PHE A 320 12.41 17.63 10.01
CA PHE A 320 13.74 16.99 10.05
C PHE A 320 14.76 17.65 9.11
N GLU A 321 14.32 18.58 8.27
CA GLU A 321 15.17 19.39 7.39
C GLU A 321 15.22 20.84 7.85
#